data_64675c0cc077d5685bca0bcd10e50d5c
#
_entry.id   64675c0cc077d5685bca0bcd10e50d5c
#
_cell.length_a   1.000
_cell.length_b   1.000
_cell.length_c   1.000
_cell.angle_alpha   90.00
_cell.angle_beta   90.00
_cell.angle_gamma   90.00
#
_symmetry.space_group_name_H-M   'P 1'
#
loop_
_entity.id
_entity.type
_entity.pdbx_description
1 polymer ?
#
loop_
_entity_poly.entity_id
_entity_poly.type
_entity_poly.pdbx_seq_one_letter_code
_entity_poly.pdbx_strand_id
1 'polypeptide(L)'
;MLPELLQQDIDEDTLRALFRDVSALGEALEVLVKTTSLQHASPERLTPERALDGLLRGEWRAVQLRYRHEGQEWLDTVMRLPHGYRVVRMAPLRP
;
A
#
# COMPACT_ATOMS: atom_id res chain seq x y z
N MET A 1 -4.40 -4.88 20.84
CA MET A 1 -3.50 -3.82 20.34
C MET A 1 -2.82 -4.31 19.08
N LEU A 2 -2.96 -3.57 17.99
CA LEU A 2 -2.26 -3.92 16.77
C LEU A 2 -0.77 -3.59 16.93
N PRO A 3 0.13 -4.44 16.44
CA PRO A 3 1.56 -4.13 16.50
C PRO A 3 1.85 -2.88 15.67
N GLU A 4 2.82 -2.07 16.12
CA GLU A 4 3.24 -0.87 15.40
C GLU A 4 3.89 -1.22 14.06
N LEU A 5 4.41 -2.43 13.94
CA LEU A 5 5.01 -2.93 12.72
C LEU A 5 4.50 -4.34 12.48
N LEU A 6 3.95 -4.55 11.29
CA LEU A 6 3.53 -5.86 10.82
C LEU A 6 4.14 -6.10 9.45
N GLN A 7 4.80 -7.23 9.27
CA GLN A 7 5.29 -7.66 7.96
C GLN A 7 4.70 -9.02 7.64
N GLN A 8 4.13 -9.15 6.44
CA GLN A 8 3.48 -10.38 6.03
C GLN A 8 3.58 -10.57 4.53
N ASP A 9 3.89 -11.79 4.11
CA ASP A 9 3.81 -12.15 2.69
C ASP A 9 2.40 -12.64 2.40
N ILE A 10 1.83 -12.15 1.30
CA ILE A 10 0.45 -12.41 0.94
C ILE A 10 0.34 -12.80 -0.54
N ASP A 11 -0.74 -13.47 -0.87
CA ASP A 11 -1.05 -13.82 -2.25
C ASP A 11 -1.90 -12.72 -2.91
N GLU A 12 -2.22 -12.92 -4.19
CA GLU A 12 -2.98 -11.93 -4.94
C GLU A 12 -4.39 -11.73 -4.37
N ASP A 13 -5.06 -12.79 -3.95
CA ASP A 13 -6.41 -12.67 -3.40
C ASP A 13 -6.42 -11.85 -2.13
N THR A 14 -5.44 -12.06 -1.26
CA THR A 14 -5.29 -11.28 -0.04
C THR A 14 -4.92 -9.84 -0.36
N LEU A 15 -4.09 -9.63 -1.39
CA LEU A 15 -3.75 -8.29 -1.84
C LEU A 15 -4.98 -7.52 -2.32
N ARG A 16 -5.84 -8.15 -3.10
CA ARG A 16 -7.08 -7.53 -3.57
C ARG A 16 -7.99 -7.18 -2.41
N ALA A 17 -8.09 -8.09 -1.43
CA ALA A 17 -8.88 -7.84 -0.22
C ALA A 17 -8.32 -6.67 0.58
N LEU A 18 -6.99 -6.58 0.71
CA LEU A 18 -6.33 -5.49 1.41
C LEU A 18 -6.71 -4.13 0.79
N PHE A 19 -6.56 -4.01 -0.52
CA PHE A 19 -6.88 -2.75 -1.21
C PHE A 19 -8.36 -2.40 -1.08
N ARG A 20 -9.25 -3.40 -1.19
CA ARG A 20 -10.68 -3.19 -1.01
C ARG A 20 -11.00 -2.70 0.40
N ASP A 21 -10.42 -3.35 1.41
CA ASP A 21 -10.70 -3.01 2.80
C ASP A 21 -10.16 -1.62 3.16
N VAL A 22 -8.95 -1.29 2.74
CA VAL A 22 -8.38 0.03 2.99
C VAL A 22 -9.20 1.11 2.28
N SER A 23 -9.65 0.85 1.06
CA SER A 23 -10.47 1.80 0.31
C SER A 23 -11.82 2.04 0.98
N ALA A 24 -12.40 0.99 1.57
CA ALA A 24 -13.72 1.09 2.20
C ALA A 24 -13.66 1.66 3.61
N LEU A 25 -12.64 1.31 4.38
CA LEU A 25 -12.56 1.62 5.81
C LEU A 25 -11.56 2.73 6.13
N GLY A 26 -10.58 2.96 5.27
CA GLY A 26 -9.57 3.99 5.50
C GLY A 26 -10.11 5.39 5.21
N GLU A 27 -9.76 6.33 6.08
CA GLU A 27 -10.08 7.74 5.89
C GLU A 27 -8.85 8.48 5.40
N ALA A 28 -9.05 9.54 4.63
CA ALA A 28 -7.98 10.40 4.10
C ALA A 28 -6.90 9.60 3.38
N LEU A 29 -7.32 8.63 2.57
CA LEU A 29 -6.41 7.74 1.88
C LEU A 29 -5.55 8.47 0.86
N GLU A 30 -4.22 8.29 0.98
CA GLU A 30 -3.25 8.75 -0.01
C GLU A 30 -2.54 7.54 -0.59
N VAL A 31 -2.39 7.54 -1.90
CA VAL A 31 -1.75 6.44 -2.62
C VAL A 31 -0.50 6.96 -3.32
N LEU A 32 0.64 6.37 -3.00
CA LEU A 32 1.92 6.70 -3.61
C LEU A 32 2.47 5.45 -4.29
N VAL A 33 3.03 5.62 -5.48
CA VAL A 33 3.62 4.49 -6.21
C VAL A 33 5.11 4.70 -6.38
N LYS A 34 5.87 3.60 -6.36
CA LYS A 34 7.30 3.60 -6.65
C LYS A 34 7.53 2.77 -7.89
N THR A 35 8.15 3.38 -8.88
CA THR A 35 8.48 2.71 -10.13
C THR A 35 9.86 2.06 -10.03
N THR A 36 10.18 1.24 -11.01
CA THR A 36 11.49 0.61 -11.09
C THR A 36 12.57 1.54 -11.60
N SER A 37 12.20 2.69 -12.16
CA SER A 37 13.16 3.62 -12.74
C SER A 37 13.53 4.69 -11.71
N LEU A 38 14.71 5.29 -11.90
CA LEU A 38 15.16 6.42 -11.11
C LEU A 38 14.44 7.71 -11.48
N GLN A 39 13.56 7.66 -12.46
CA GLN A 39 12.77 8.81 -12.81
C GLN A 39 11.78 9.09 -11.68
N HIS A 40 11.62 10.37 -11.40
CA HIS A 40 10.67 10.77 -10.39
C HIS A 40 9.30 10.26 -10.75
N ALA A 41 8.72 9.48 -9.86
CA ALA A 41 7.32 9.17 -9.98
C ALA A 41 6.59 10.51 -10.00
N SER A 42 5.83 10.74 -11.04
CA SER A 42 4.94 11.89 -11.06
C SER A 42 4.08 11.79 -9.80
N PRO A 43 3.92 12.88 -9.04
CA PRO A 43 3.07 12.85 -7.85
C PRO A 43 1.59 12.78 -8.20
N GLU A 44 1.24 12.06 -9.25
CA GLU A 44 -0.14 11.88 -9.62
C GLU A 44 -0.85 11.12 -8.51
N ARG A 45 -1.98 11.65 -8.10
CA ARG A 45 -2.82 10.98 -7.14
C ARG A 45 -3.52 9.83 -7.87
N LEU A 46 -3.06 8.64 -7.58
CA LEU A 46 -3.67 7.45 -8.14
C LEU A 46 -4.84 7.01 -7.28
N THR A 47 -5.86 6.45 -7.93
CA THR A 47 -6.89 5.75 -7.20
C THR A 47 -6.33 4.43 -6.69
N PRO A 48 -6.90 3.87 -5.61
CA PRO A 48 -6.48 2.55 -5.16
C PRO A 48 -6.61 1.49 -6.24
N GLU A 49 -7.64 1.56 -7.06
CA GLU A 49 -7.87 0.60 -8.15
C GLU A 49 -6.76 0.67 -9.20
N ARG A 50 -6.36 1.87 -9.57
CA ARG A 50 -5.28 2.03 -10.55
C ARG A 50 -3.94 1.59 -9.97
N ALA A 51 -3.70 1.87 -8.69
CA ALA A 51 -2.48 1.44 -8.03
C ALA A 51 -2.39 -0.07 -7.94
N LEU A 52 -3.49 -0.72 -7.59
CA LEU A 52 -3.56 -2.18 -7.55
C LEU A 52 -3.30 -2.78 -8.93
N ASP A 53 -3.96 -2.26 -9.95
CA ASP A 53 -3.79 -2.73 -11.33
C ASP A 53 -2.33 -2.65 -11.76
N GLY A 54 -1.68 -1.53 -11.52
CA GLY A 54 -0.27 -1.35 -11.87
C GLY A 54 0.64 -2.30 -11.11
N LEU A 55 0.34 -2.56 -9.85
CA LEU A 55 1.12 -3.50 -9.06
C LEU A 55 0.97 -4.93 -9.59
N LEU A 56 -0.25 -5.33 -9.93
CA LEU A 56 -0.50 -6.66 -10.49
C LEU A 56 0.17 -6.86 -11.84
N ARG A 57 0.23 -5.80 -12.66
CA ARG A 57 0.87 -5.85 -13.97
C ARG A 57 2.38 -5.70 -13.92
N GLY A 58 2.93 -5.36 -12.76
CA GLY A 58 4.36 -5.12 -12.63
C GLY A 58 4.80 -3.73 -13.09
N GLU A 59 3.87 -2.79 -13.26
CA GLU A 59 4.21 -1.40 -13.60
C GLU A 59 4.87 -0.68 -12.43
N TRP A 60 4.46 -1.02 -11.21
CA TRP A 60 5.02 -0.46 -10.00
C TRP A 60 5.81 -1.51 -9.24
N ARG A 61 6.89 -1.08 -8.63
CA ARG A 61 7.67 -1.93 -7.75
C ARG A 61 7.04 -2.02 -6.37
N ALA A 62 6.44 -0.93 -5.93
CA ALA A 62 5.79 -0.86 -4.63
C ALA A 62 4.70 0.19 -4.67
N VAL A 63 3.73 0.03 -3.77
CA VAL A 63 2.66 0.99 -3.54
C VAL A 63 2.60 1.27 -2.06
N GLN A 64 2.48 2.53 -1.68
CA GLN A 64 2.26 2.91 -0.30
C GLN A 64 0.85 3.46 -0.14
N LEU A 65 0.15 2.96 0.88
CA LEU A 65 -1.18 3.41 1.25
C LEU A 65 -1.09 4.07 2.62
N ARG A 66 -1.32 5.36 2.66
CA ARG A 66 -1.36 6.11 3.93
C ARG A 66 -2.80 6.46 4.21
N TYR A 67 -3.28 6.10 5.38
CA TYR A 67 -4.69 6.28 5.71
C TYR A 67 -4.87 6.39 7.21
N ARG A 68 -6.05 6.80 7.62
CA ARG A 68 -6.44 6.85 9.02
C ARG A 68 -7.58 5.87 9.25
N HIS A 69 -7.49 5.12 10.31
CA HIS A 69 -8.53 4.17 10.70
C HIS A 69 -8.66 4.20 12.23
N GLU A 70 -9.88 4.39 12.69
CA GLU A 70 -10.18 4.48 14.13
C GLU A 70 -9.27 5.48 14.87
N GLY A 71 -9.04 6.63 14.25
CA GLY A 71 -8.23 7.70 14.84
C GLY A 71 -6.74 7.47 14.79
N GLN A 72 -6.29 6.34 14.25
CA GLN A 72 -4.88 6.00 14.12
C GLN A 72 -4.43 6.13 12.66
N GLU A 73 -3.28 6.77 12.47
CA GLU A 73 -2.67 6.85 11.14
C GLU A 73 -1.85 5.59 10.87
N TRP A 74 -1.99 5.06 9.65
CA TRP A 74 -1.29 3.86 9.21
C TRP A 74 -0.60 4.09 7.88
N LEU A 75 0.50 3.40 7.68
CA LEU A 75 1.21 3.36 6.41
C LEU A 75 1.45 1.91 6.04
N ASP A 76 0.82 1.47 4.96
CA ASP A 76 1.03 0.14 4.41
C ASP A 76 1.89 0.25 3.17
N THR A 77 3.05 -0.39 3.18
CA THR A 77 3.92 -0.49 2.00
C THR A 77 3.75 -1.88 1.42
N VAL A 78 3.32 -1.96 0.18
CA VAL A 78 3.10 -3.22 -0.51
C VAL A 78 4.14 -3.36 -1.60
N MET A 79 4.91 -4.42 -1.56
CA MET A 79 5.99 -4.69 -2.52
C MET A 79 5.69 -5.96 -3.29
N ARG A 80 6.07 -5.94 -4.56
CA ARG A 80 5.98 -7.13 -5.38
C ARG A 80 7.20 -8.02 -5.15
N LEU A 81 6.94 -9.31 -4.97
CA LEU A 81 7.97 -10.34 -4.84
C LEU A 81 7.93 -11.26 -6.06
N PRO A 82 8.96 -12.10 -6.28
CA PRO A 82 8.91 -13.09 -7.35
C PRO A 82 7.71 -14.02 -7.27
N HIS A 83 7.23 -14.33 -6.05
CA HIS A 83 6.13 -15.24 -5.83
C HIS A 83 5.12 -14.63 -4.85
N GLY A 84 4.48 -13.55 -5.25
CA GLY A 84 3.48 -12.91 -4.39
C GLY A 84 3.85 -11.50 -4.03
N TYR A 85 3.42 -11.08 -2.86
CA TYR A 85 3.54 -9.70 -2.40
C TYR A 85 3.91 -9.67 -0.94
N ARG A 86 4.53 -8.58 -0.52
CA ARG A 86 4.85 -8.37 0.89
C ARG A 86 4.25 -7.04 1.33
N VAL A 87 3.51 -7.08 2.42
CA VAL A 87 2.98 -5.87 3.03
C VAL A 87 3.74 -5.59 4.32
N VAL A 88 4.15 -4.34 4.48
CA VAL A 88 4.73 -3.85 5.72
C VAL A 88 3.81 -2.74 6.22
N ARG A 89 3.15 -3.00 7.34
CA ARG A 89 2.23 -2.04 7.95
C ARG A 89 2.90 -1.42 9.16
N MET A 90 2.87 -0.12 9.23
CA MET A 90 3.44 0.59 10.37
C MET A 90 2.58 1.78 10.75
N ALA A 91 2.63 2.13 12.03
CA ALA A 91 2.10 3.39 12.51
C ALA A 91 3.23 4.41 12.42
N PRO A 92 3.07 5.49 11.64
CA PRO A 92 4.12 6.49 11.55
C PRO A 92 4.40 7.10 12.93
N LEU A 93 5.68 7.38 13.17
CA LEU A 93 6.08 8.04 14.41
C LEU A 93 5.53 9.47 14.39
N ARG A 94 4.90 9.85 15.48
CA ARG A 94 4.45 11.23 15.66
C ARG A 94 5.54 12.02 16.37
N PRO A 95 5.79 13.27 15.92
CA PRO A 95 6.71 14.12 16.66
C PRO A 95 6.20 14.44 18.06
#